data_24412b292a56db99f5b3c59a228121b8
#
_entry.id   24412b292a56db99f5b3c59a228121b8
#
_cell.length_a   1.000
_cell.length_b   1.000
_cell.length_c   1.000
_cell.angle_alpha   90.00
_cell.angle_beta   90.00
_cell.angle_gamma   90.00
#
_symmetry.space_group_name_H-M   'P 1'
#
loop_
_entity.id
_entity.type
_entity.pdbx_description
1 polymer ?
#
loop_
_entity_poly.entity_id
_entity_poly.type
_entity_poly.pdbx_seq_one_letter_code
_entity_poly.pdbx_strand_id
1 'polypeptide(L)'
;NLNDSSIYSQESNIPTFDSIYSSDWSFKAITDLARSRGCLGSIPNGNISRFEAASIINSCLSNVAELSEIEERLIEEFNPELALIKSSVDEIETRMSEFEAGVFSPTTSASFSVDMAIGAVDGVTAEEKVGAVYGYQMDLTTSFTGEDSLDISLDAGSGGHLSELDLNATTDDALVVDGISYTFPLGEKATVFFGDSMDGSTLYSTACTYGGPTNALDDCGNYSSALAAGKGTTFGASYDFGNGFTAAIGYEGQGNSSSGLMTLQGEDAYGGQIAYSSDLYGISLTYGLIEVGASDTTHTALNGYFSPEGNFPSISVGYEWSNDDSKPASSDGSSHYFVGVMFDEVGQGTFGAALGTKTPTVENMDDQMMYEAFYSYPINDGITITPLVYVKEVTGGDNETALMVKSSFSF
;
A
#
# COMPACT_ATOMS: atom_id res chain seq x y z
N ASN A 1 -26.91 5.79 39.36
CA ASN A 1 -26.16 6.87 39.98
C ASN A 1 -24.68 6.70 39.66
N LEU A 2 -24.28 7.15 38.52
CA LEU A 2 -22.88 7.38 38.08
C LEU A 2 -22.89 8.71 37.35
N ASN A 3 -22.79 9.77 38.12
CA ASN A 3 -22.46 11.09 37.68
C ASN A 3 -21.25 11.51 38.54
N ASP A 4 -20.08 11.46 37.98
CA ASP A 4 -19.02 12.34 38.34
C ASP A 4 -17.93 12.26 37.24
N SER A 5 -18.12 13.02 36.18
CA SER A 5 -17.07 13.33 35.20
C SER A 5 -16.66 14.79 35.40
N SER A 6 -15.89 15.05 36.45
CA SER A 6 -15.12 16.27 36.55
C SER A 6 -13.86 16.10 35.69
N ILE A 7 -13.98 16.39 34.42
CA ILE A 7 -12.83 16.69 33.59
C ILE A 7 -12.23 18.01 34.14
N TYR A 8 -11.12 17.88 34.84
CA TYR A 8 -10.29 19.02 35.16
C TYR A 8 -9.81 19.64 33.86
N SER A 9 -10.47 20.70 33.43
CA SER A 9 -9.84 21.68 32.54
C SER A 9 -8.74 22.36 33.34
N GLN A 10 -7.53 21.84 33.24
CA GLN A 10 -6.34 22.65 33.53
C GLN A 10 -6.34 23.74 32.48
N GLU A 11 -6.81 24.94 32.84
CA GLU A 11 -6.42 26.17 32.16
C GLU A 11 -4.90 26.19 32.20
N SER A 12 -4.27 25.79 31.08
CA SER A 12 -2.88 26.08 30.83
C SER A 12 -2.79 27.60 30.75
N ASN A 13 -2.28 28.25 31.82
CA ASN A 13 -1.72 29.57 31.70
C ASN A 13 -0.55 29.49 30.72
N ILE A 14 -0.86 29.61 29.44
CA ILE A 14 0.15 29.85 28.41
C ILE A 14 0.72 31.20 28.74
N PRO A 15 2.02 31.31 29.11
CA PRO A 15 2.62 32.61 29.36
C PRO A 15 2.42 33.47 28.13
N THR A 16 1.88 34.65 28.30
CA THR A 16 1.76 35.64 27.24
C THR A 16 3.11 35.75 26.54
N PHE A 17 3.11 35.80 25.21
CA PHE A 17 4.30 35.95 24.37
C PHE A 17 4.91 37.36 24.59
N ASP A 18 5.45 37.59 25.76
CA ASP A 18 6.17 38.81 26.05
C ASP A 18 7.42 38.90 25.18
N SER A 19 7.54 39.96 24.44
CA SER A 19 8.68 40.21 23.57
C SER A 19 9.83 40.82 24.35
N ILE A 20 11.01 40.30 24.10
CA ILE A 20 12.28 40.91 24.60
C ILE A 20 12.74 41.90 23.55
N TYR A 21 12.92 43.12 23.98
CA TYR A 21 13.34 44.19 23.10
C TYR A 21 14.86 44.25 22.99
N SER A 22 15.36 44.78 21.89
CA SER A 22 16.82 44.95 21.66
C SER A 22 17.52 45.86 22.64
N SER A 23 16.75 46.63 23.42
CA SER A 23 17.23 47.46 24.53
C SER A 23 17.48 46.68 25.82
N ASP A 24 16.89 45.51 25.98
CA ASP A 24 16.91 44.74 27.21
C ASP A 24 18.27 44.09 27.44
N TRP A 25 18.65 43.97 28.71
CA TRP A 25 19.93 43.36 29.07
C TRP A 25 20.00 41.89 28.59
N SER A 26 18.88 41.16 28.70
CA SER A 26 18.78 39.78 28.31
C SER A 26 18.99 39.57 26.80
N PHE A 27 18.46 40.48 25.96
CA PHE A 27 18.70 40.43 24.51
C PHE A 27 20.18 40.54 24.16
N LYS A 28 20.89 41.47 24.80
CA LYS A 28 22.32 41.64 24.60
C LYS A 28 23.12 40.43 25.10
N ALA A 29 22.76 39.90 26.27
CA ALA A 29 23.42 38.73 26.85
C ALA A 29 23.22 37.48 25.99
N ILE A 30 22.01 37.25 25.44
CA ILE A 30 21.71 36.14 24.53
C ILE A 30 22.49 36.30 23.20
N THR A 31 22.55 37.52 22.68
CA THR A 31 23.30 37.81 21.45
C THR A 31 24.80 37.57 21.63
N ASP A 32 25.34 37.96 22.76
CA ASP A 32 26.76 37.74 23.07
C ASP A 32 27.06 36.27 23.37
N LEU A 33 26.14 35.54 24.03
CA LEU A 33 26.20 34.10 24.23
C LEU A 33 26.20 33.36 22.87
N ALA A 34 25.25 33.68 22.00
CA ALA A 34 25.15 33.06 20.67
C ALA A 34 26.40 33.29 19.82
N ARG A 35 26.99 34.47 19.90
CA ARG A 35 28.22 34.84 19.20
C ARG A 35 29.45 34.14 19.79
N SER A 36 29.57 34.09 21.11
CA SER A 36 30.74 33.52 21.80
C SER A 36 30.79 32.00 21.68
N ARG A 37 29.62 31.34 21.68
CA ARG A 37 29.49 29.87 21.57
C ARG A 37 29.31 29.37 20.15
N GLY A 38 28.99 30.25 19.19
CA GLY A 38 28.79 29.89 17.80
C GLY A 38 27.58 28.94 17.56
N CYS A 39 26.60 29.00 18.44
CA CYS A 39 25.45 28.08 18.47
C CYS A 39 24.28 28.51 17.58
N LEU A 40 24.35 29.63 16.88
CA LEU A 40 23.35 30.12 15.94
C LEU A 40 23.95 30.45 14.58
N GLY A 41 23.28 30.04 13.50
CA GLY A 41 23.66 30.39 12.13
C GLY A 41 23.36 31.86 11.77
N SER A 42 22.38 32.49 12.43
CA SER A 42 22.10 33.95 12.32
C SER A 42 21.61 34.50 13.64
N ILE A 43 22.08 35.68 13.98
CA ILE A 43 21.66 36.40 15.21
C ILE A 43 20.35 37.13 14.87
N PRO A 44 19.30 37.06 15.72
CA PRO A 44 18.05 37.75 15.48
C PRO A 44 18.26 39.27 15.38
N ASN A 45 17.69 39.86 14.35
CA ASN A 45 17.68 41.31 14.15
C ASN A 45 16.30 41.85 14.56
N GLY A 46 16.14 42.30 15.78
CA GLY A 46 14.88 42.86 16.28
C GLY A 46 14.40 42.21 17.58
N ASN A 47 13.14 42.42 17.92
CA ASN A 47 12.54 41.83 19.10
C ASN A 47 12.35 40.31 18.93
N ILE A 48 12.57 39.55 19.98
CA ILE A 48 12.35 38.10 20.03
C ILE A 48 11.37 37.76 21.15
N SER A 49 10.62 36.71 21.01
CA SER A 49 9.76 36.19 22.08
C SER A 49 10.63 35.57 23.20
N ARG A 50 10.10 35.52 24.43
CA ARG A 50 10.77 34.85 25.55
C ARG A 50 11.03 33.35 25.24
N PHE A 51 10.15 32.71 24.48
CA PHE A 51 10.29 31.30 24.05
C PHE A 51 11.44 31.11 23.05
N GLU A 52 11.59 32.02 22.07
CA GLU A 52 12.75 32.03 21.16
C GLU A 52 14.04 32.25 21.92
N ALA A 53 14.04 33.18 22.89
CA ALA A 53 15.19 33.42 23.75
C ALA A 53 15.58 32.17 24.55
N ALA A 54 14.61 31.50 25.17
CA ALA A 54 14.84 30.24 25.90
C ALA A 54 15.37 29.14 25.02
N SER A 55 14.84 29.03 23.79
CA SER A 55 15.31 28.03 22.79
C SER A 55 16.78 28.30 22.41
N ILE A 56 17.17 29.56 22.22
CA ILE A 56 18.56 29.93 21.96
C ILE A 56 19.45 29.58 23.15
N ILE A 57 19.05 29.95 24.38
CA ILE A 57 19.78 29.63 25.59
C ILE A 57 19.98 28.13 25.74
N ASN A 58 18.92 27.36 25.58
CA ASN A 58 18.98 25.90 25.65
C ASN A 58 19.94 25.29 24.59
N SER A 59 19.86 25.74 23.34
CA SER A 59 20.77 25.31 22.28
C SER A 59 22.23 25.64 22.53
N CYS A 60 22.50 26.81 23.12
CA CYS A 60 23.85 27.29 23.38
C CYS A 60 24.50 26.70 24.64
N LEU A 61 23.70 26.25 25.61
CA LEU A 61 24.18 25.76 26.90
C LEU A 61 24.03 24.23 27.09
N SER A 62 23.44 23.51 26.16
CA SER A 62 23.15 22.08 26.29
C SER A 62 24.38 21.19 26.56
N ASN A 63 25.58 21.61 26.19
CA ASN A 63 26.82 20.83 26.34
C ASN A 63 27.94 21.60 27.09
N VAL A 64 27.59 22.52 27.99
CA VAL A 64 28.56 23.36 28.67
C VAL A 64 28.79 22.85 30.09
N ALA A 65 30.03 22.56 30.44
CA ALA A 65 30.41 22.05 31.77
C ALA A 65 30.54 23.14 32.84
N GLU A 66 30.89 24.35 32.46
CA GLU A 66 31.04 25.49 33.39
C GLU A 66 30.30 26.72 32.84
N LEU A 67 29.43 27.30 33.64
CA LEU A 67 28.63 28.48 33.30
C LEU A 67 29.31 29.75 33.86
N SER A 68 29.24 30.85 33.12
CA SER A 68 29.58 32.17 33.59
C SER A 68 28.43 32.77 34.41
N GLU A 69 28.73 33.76 35.25
CA GLU A 69 27.75 34.47 36.08
C GLU A 69 26.58 35.07 35.24
N ILE A 70 26.84 35.47 34.00
CA ILE A 70 25.84 36.01 33.07
C ILE A 70 24.96 34.87 32.53
N GLU A 71 25.53 33.72 32.24
CA GLU A 71 24.80 32.52 31.74
C GLU A 71 23.90 31.93 32.84
N GLU A 72 24.38 31.88 34.09
CA GLU A 72 23.57 31.48 35.24
C GLU A 72 22.36 32.42 35.41
N ARG A 73 22.57 33.72 35.30
CA ARG A 73 21.51 34.70 35.38
C ARG A 73 20.50 34.60 34.22
N LEU A 74 20.94 34.24 33.01
CA LEU A 74 20.04 33.95 31.89
C LEU A 74 19.19 32.74 32.17
N ILE A 75 19.74 31.65 32.68
CA ILE A 75 19.01 30.44 33.05
C ILE A 75 17.97 30.77 34.13
N GLU A 76 18.30 31.57 35.13
CA GLU A 76 17.37 31.96 36.20
C GLU A 76 16.21 32.80 35.65
N GLU A 77 16.50 33.79 34.78
CA GLU A 77 15.49 34.66 34.17
C GLU A 77 14.51 33.90 33.24
N PHE A 78 15.00 32.89 32.52
CA PHE A 78 14.21 32.09 31.56
C PHE A 78 13.84 30.69 32.07
N ASN A 79 13.98 30.47 33.38
CA ASN A 79 13.70 29.15 33.99
C ASN A 79 12.29 28.59 33.65
N PRO A 80 11.19 29.39 33.66
CA PRO A 80 9.86 28.87 33.31
C PRO A 80 9.80 28.38 31.87
N GLU A 81 10.37 29.11 30.91
CA GLU A 81 10.35 28.74 29.49
C GLU A 81 11.27 27.55 29.21
N LEU A 82 12.44 27.52 29.86
CA LEU A 82 13.37 26.39 29.78
C LEU A 82 12.77 25.11 30.36
N ALA A 83 12.01 25.20 31.47
CA ALA A 83 11.30 24.06 32.05
C ALA A 83 10.21 23.52 31.10
N LEU A 84 9.49 24.41 30.39
CA LEU A 84 8.50 24.00 29.38
C LEU A 84 9.16 23.33 28.19
N ILE A 85 10.26 23.84 27.67
CA ILE A 85 11.01 23.20 26.57
C ILE A 85 11.46 21.80 27.00
N LYS A 86 12.04 21.68 28.21
CA LYS A 86 12.48 20.38 28.72
C LYS A 86 11.34 19.40 28.88
N SER A 87 10.20 19.83 29.46
CA SER A 87 9.04 18.95 29.61
C SER A 87 8.45 18.50 28.26
N SER A 88 8.49 19.37 27.24
CA SER A 88 8.04 19.00 25.89
C SER A 88 8.99 18.00 25.22
N VAL A 89 10.30 18.13 25.45
CA VAL A 89 11.29 17.15 24.97
C VAL A 89 11.11 15.81 25.69
N ASP A 90 11.01 15.82 27.02
CA ASP A 90 10.77 14.62 27.83
C ASP A 90 9.45 13.91 27.43
N GLU A 91 8.40 14.67 27.08
CA GLU A 91 7.13 14.11 26.55
C GLU A 91 7.31 13.48 25.17
N ILE A 92 8.04 14.13 24.26
CA ILE A 92 8.35 13.59 22.94
C ILE A 92 9.20 12.33 23.06
N GLU A 93 10.22 12.32 23.91
CA GLU A 93 11.06 11.15 24.18
C GLU A 93 10.22 10.00 24.77
N THR A 94 9.30 10.31 25.69
CA THR A 94 8.38 9.30 26.27
C THR A 94 7.45 8.73 25.20
N ARG A 95 6.84 9.57 24.37
CA ARG A 95 5.98 9.14 23.27
C ARG A 95 6.77 8.35 22.22
N MET A 96 8.00 8.73 21.94
CA MET A 96 8.87 8.02 21.03
C MET A 96 9.26 6.63 21.59
N SER A 97 9.54 6.54 22.90
CA SER A 97 9.79 5.26 23.56
C SER A 97 8.55 4.37 23.67
N GLU A 98 7.35 4.97 23.83
CA GLU A 98 6.08 4.23 23.76
C GLU A 98 5.80 3.74 22.34
N PHE A 99 6.12 4.54 21.33
CA PHE A 99 6.03 4.16 19.92
C PHE A 99 7.02 3.04 19.59
N GLU A 100 8.27 3.15 20.03
CA GLU A 100 9.29 2.09 19.91
C GLU A 100 8.91 0.80 20.66
N ALA A 101 8.22 0.90 21.80
CA ALA A 101 7.72 -0.27 22.53
C ALA A 101 6.54 -0.96 21.84
N GLY A 102 5.81 -0.25 20.95
CA GLY A 102 4.76 -0.79 20.09
C GLY A 102 5.29 -1.41 18.80
N VAL A 103 6.52 -1.15 18.43
CA VAL A 103 7.17 -1.74 17.25
C VAL A 103 7.65 -3.14 17.58
N PHE A 104 7.30 -4.12 16.77
CA PHE A 104 7.69 -5.53 16.96
C PHE A 104 9.21 -5.72 17.08
N SER A 105 9.98 -4.92 16.35
CA SER A 105 11.44 -4.77 16.52
C SER A 105 11.90 -3.47 15.82
N PRO A 106 13.13 -2.95 16.10
CA PRO A 106 13.66 -1.79 15.38
C PRO A 106 13.83 -2.00 13.87
N THR A 107 13.90 -3.25 13.45
CA THR A 107 14.13 -3.65 12.05
C THR A 107 12.94 -4.35 11.42
N THR A 108 11.88 -4.65 12.19
CA THR A 108 10.69 -5.36 11.70
C THR A 108 9.45 -4.55 12.03
N SER A 109 8.68 -4.21 11.01
CA SER A 109 7.32 -3.67 11.14
C SER A 109 6.30 -4.77 10.93
N ALA A 110 5.13 -4.62 11.54
CA ALA A 110 3.98 -5.46 11.32
C ALA A 110 2.79 -4.58 10.97
N SER A 111 2.06 -4.94 9.92
CA SER A 111 0.78 -4.34 9.56
C SER A 111 -0.32 -5.39 9.61
N PHE A 112 -1.50 -4.94 9.94
CA PHE A 112 -2.67 -5.80 10.09
C PHE A 112 -3.83 -5.21 9.30
N SER A 113 -4.51 -6.04 8.53
CA SER A 113 -5.76 -5.68 7.88
C SER A 113 -6.82 -6.72 8.13
N VAL A 114 -8.06 -6.26 8.26
CA VAL A 114 -9.25 -7.11 8.36
C VAL A 114 -10.30 -6.55 7.45
N ASP A 115 -10.76 -7.35 6.52
CA ASP A 115 -11.94 -7.08 5.73
C ASP A 115 -13.11 -7.91 6.23
N MET A 116 -14.24 -7.27 6.43
CA MET A 116 -15.50 -7.94 6.76
C MET A 116 -16.53 -7.57 5.71
N ALA A 117 -17.19 -8.56 5.13
CA ALA A 117 -18.23 -8.32 4.15
C ALA A 117 -19.54 -8.99 4.55
N ILE A 118 -20.63 -8.31 4.25
CA ILE A 118 -21.99 -8.83 4.33
C ILE A 118 -22.72 -8.56 3.02
N GLY A 119 -23.38 -9.55 2.47
CA GLY A 119 -24.06 -9.38 1.20
C GLY A 119 -24.89 -10.57 0.78
N ALA A 120 -25.56 -10.42 -0.34
CA ALA A 120 -26.35 -11.45 -0.98
C ALA A 120 -25.91 -11.60 -2.44
N VAL A 121 -25.90 -12.83 -2.91
CA VAL A 121 -25.64 -13.21 -4.30
C VAL A 121 -26.86 -13.98 -4.80
N ASP A 122 -27.42 -13.54 -5.92
CA ASP A 122 -28.56 -14.12 -6.62
C ASP A 122 -28.14 -14.65 -7.99
N GLY A 123 -28.81 -15.66 -8.52
CA GLY A 123 -28.57 -16.20 -9.86
C GLY A 123 -27.72 -17.47 -9.94
N VAL A 124 -27.08 -17.85 -8.83
CA VAL A 124 -26.34 -19.12 -8.76
C VAL A 124 -27.22 -20.22 -8.17
N THR A 125 -26.91 -21.47 -8.47
CA THR A 125 -27.60 -22.68 -7.98
C THR A 125 -27.69 -22.83 -6.45
N ALA A 126 -27.15 -21.87 -5.70
CA ALA A 126 -27.23 -21.78 -4.24
C ALA A 126 -28.46 -20.99 -3.82
N GLU A 127 -29.08 -21.39 -2.71
CA GLU A 127 -30.19 -20.66 -2.08
C GLU A 127 -29.84 -19.18 -1.91
N GLU A 128 -30.70 -18.28 -2.37
CA GLU A 128 -30.63 -16.85 -2.11
C GLU A 128 -30.54 -16.60 -0.61
N LYS A 129 -29.40 -16.18 -0.14
CA LYS A 129 -29.20 -15.89 1.27
C LYS A 129 -28.19 -14.78 1.49
N VAL A 130 -28.36 -14.05 2.57
CA VAL A 130 -27.36 -13.11 3.04
C VAL A 130 -26.25 -13.89 3.74
N GLY A 131 -25.03 -13.71 3.27
CA GLY A 131 -23.81 -14.25 3.88
C GLY A 131 -23.01 -13.14 4.57
N ALA A 132 -22.20 -13.54 5.54
CA ALA A 132 -21.20 -12.68 6.15
C ALA A 132 -19.87 -13.45 6.17
N VAL A 133 -18.79 -12.80 5.75
CA VAL A 133 -17.46 -13.38 5.62
C VAL A 133 -16.40 -12.40 6.09
N TYR A 134 -15.22 -12.89 6.39
CA TYR A 134 -14.06 -12.04 6.71
C TYR A 134 -12.80 -12.55 6.01
N GLY A 135 -11.87 -11.61 5.81
CA GLY A 135 -10.48 -11.88 5.48
C GLY A 135 -9.58 -11.14 6.48
N TYR A 136 -8.51 -11.78 6.90
CA TYR A 136 -7.49 -11.23 7.77
C TYR A 136 -6.13 -11.39 7.09
N GLN A 137 -5.32 -10.34 7.14
CA GLN A 137 -3.95 -10.37 6.66
C GLN A 137 -3.02 -9.72 7.68
N MET A 138 -1.85 -10.30 7.84
CA MET A 138 -0.75 -9.75 8.61
C MET A 138 0.53 -9.81 7.79
N ASP A 139 1.13 -8.64 7.56
CA ASP A 139 2.39 -8.52 6.85
C ASP A 139 3.51 -8.15 7.82
N LEU A 140 4.59 -8.91 7.77
CA LEU A 140 5.82 -8.65 8.51
C LEU A 140 6.89 -8.23 7.52
N THR A 141 7.41 -7.02 7.66
CA THR A 141 8.49 -6.48 6.82
C THR A 141 9.72 -6.22 7.65
N THR A 142 10.83 -6.86 7.28
CA THR A 142 12.12 -6.73 7.97
C THR A 142 13.19 -6.27 6.98
N SER A 143 13.96 -5.24 7.33
CA SER A 143 15.15 -4.83 6.59
C SER A 143 16.42 -5.16 7.37
N PHE A 144 17.45 -5.67 6.67
CA PHE A 144 18.77 -5.96 7.26
C PHE A 144 19.78 -4.85 6.98
N THR A 145 19.63 -4.16 5.86
CA THR A 145 20.57 -3.13 5.40
C THR A 145 19.97 -1.73 5.41
N GLY A 146 18.66 -1.62 5.52
CA GLY A 146 17.88 -0.38 5.36
C GLY A 146 17.44 -0.10 3.93
N GLU A 147 17.93 -0.87 2.94
CA GLU A 147 17.59 -0.76 1.52
C GLU A 147 16.96 -2.04 0.95
N ASP A 148 16.90 -3.09 1.75
CA ASP A 148 16.33 -4.40 1.43
C ASP A 148 15.04 -4.64 2.21
N SER A 149 14.28 -5.65 1.80
CA SER A 149 13.06 -6.08 2.49
C SER A 149 12.92 -7.60 2.49
N LEU A 150 12.76 -8.19 3.66
CA LEU A 150 12.22 -9.53 3.84
C LEU A 150 10.76 -9.39 4.25
N ASP A 151 9.85 -9.83 3.39
CA ASP A 151 8.43 -9.73 3.59
C ASP A 151 7.83 -11.13 3.81
N ILE A 152 6.96 -11.24 4.81
CA ILE A 152 6.23 -12.47 5.15
C ILE A 152 4.77 -12.09 5.33
N SER A 153 3.91 -12.66 4.48
CA SER A 153 2.46 -12.46 4.56
C SER A 153 1.80 -13.69 5.17
N LEU A 154 0.91 -13.44 6.12
CA LEU A 154 0.09 -14.44 6.81
C LEU A 154 -1.37 -14.05 6.65
N ASP A 155 -2.20 -14.98 6.24
CA ASP A 155 -3.62 -14.72 6.04
C ASP A 155 -4.52 -15.79 6.63
N ALA A 156 -5.79 -15.44 6.80
CA ALA A 156 -6.89 -16.32 7.15
C ALA A 156 -8.22 -15.72 6.70
N GLY A 157 -9.19 -16.55 6.35
CA GLY A 157 -10.50 -16.06 5.97
C GLY A 157 -11.58 -17.12 5.96
N SER A 158 -12.82 -16.67 6.02
CA SER A 158 -14.01 -17.54 6.02
C SER A 158 -14.81 -17.50 4.72
N GLY A 159 -14.22 -16.94 3.66
CA GLY A 159 -14.88 -16.70 2.37
C GLY A 159 -15.74 -17.86 1.85
N GLY A 160 -16.09 -17.90 0.64
CA GLY A 160 -16.83 -19.00 0.01
C GLY A 160 -18.20 -18.60 -0.53
N HIS A 161 -19.02 -17.87 0.21
CA HIS A 161 -20.31 -17.38 -0.31
C HIS A 161 -20.20 -16.06 -1.08
N LEU A 162 -19.21 -15.24 -0.73
CA LEU A 162 -18.92 -13.96 -1.40
C LEU A 162 -17.57 -14.04 -2.13
N SER A 163 -17.37 -15.08 -2.94
CA SER A 163 -16.10 -15.49 -3.53
C SER A 163 -15.49 -14.52 -4.54
N GLU A 164 -16.24 -13.51 -5.00
CA GLU A 164 -15.68 -12.45 -5.84
C GLU A 164 -14.93 -11.38 -5.02
N LEU A 165 -15.04 -11.40 -3.69
CA LEU A 165 -14.19 -10.61 -2.83
C LEU A 165 -12.98 -11.46 -2.42
N ASP A 166 -11.77 -10.93 -2.57
CA ASP A 166 -10.57 -11.58 -2.06
C ASP A 166 -10.52 -11.47 -0.52
N LEU A 167 -11.06 -12.48 0.15
CA LEU A 167 -11.16 -12.57 1.59
C LEU A 167 -10.55 -13.87 2.11
N ASN A 168 -9.47 -14.32 1.45
CA ASN A 168 -8.68 -15.48 1.86
C ASN A 168 -9.54 -16.75 2.05
N ALA A 169 -10.52 -16.93 1.17
CA ALA A 169 -11.53 -17.99 1.25
C ALA A 169 -10.95 -19.42 1.24
N THR A 170 -9.74 -19.57 0.68
CA THR A 170 -9.07 -20.86 0.55
C THR A 170 -8.42 -21.35 1.83
N THR A 171 -8.31 -20.52 2.86
CA THR A 171 -7.67 -20.87 4.12
C THR A 171 -8.57 -21.65 5.07
N ASP A 172 -9.88 -21.61 4.88
CA ASP A 172 -10.89 -22.29 5.72
C ASP A 172 -10.69 -21.99 7.23
N ASP A 173 -10.61 -20.70 7.56
CA ASP A 173 -10.35 -20.16 8.91
C ASP A 173 -8.95 -20.50 9.50
N ALA A 174 -8.07 -21.14 8.76
CA ALA A 174 -6.72 -21.43 9.21
C ALA A 174 -5.78 -20.25 8.91
N LEU A 175 -4.90 -19.94 9.85
CA LEU A 175 -3.81 -19.00 9.59
C LEU A 175 -2.73 -19.72 8.76
N VAL A 176 -2.46 -19.23 7.57
CA VAL A 176 -1.49 -19.80 6.64
C VAL A 176 -0.43 -18.78 6.27
N VAL A 177 0.72 -19.25 5.81
CA VAL A 177 1.71 -18.40 5.13
C VAL A 177 1.23 -18.22 3.70
N ASP A 178 0.90 -16.99 3.35
CA ASP A 178 0.46 -16.63 2.01
C ASP A 178 1.65 -16.41 1.07
N GLY A 179 2.71 -15.76 1.58
CA GLY A 179 3.95 -15.59 0.83
C GLY A 179 5.13 -15.21 1.68
N ILE A 180 6.32 -15.49 1.15
CA ILE A 180 7.58 -15.01 1.69
C ILE A 180 8.49 -14.55 0.56
N SER A 181 9.05 -13.35 0.67
CA SER A 181 9.98 -12.83 -0.33
C SER A 181 11.11 -12.02 0.29
N TYR A 182 12.24 -11.99 -0.42
CA TYR A 182 13.35 -11.10 -0.12
C TYR A 182 13.67 -10.26 -1.34
N THR A 183 13.56 -8.95 -1.18
CA THR A 183 13.77 -7.94 -2.22
C THR A 183 14.95 -7.06 -1.86
N PHE A 184 15.86 -6.82 -2.79
CA PHE A 184 17.04 -6.00 -2.55
C PHE A 184 17.45 -5.21 -3.81
N PRO A 185 18.05 -4.01 -3.65
CA PRO A 185 18.59 -3.26 -4.76
C PRO A 185 19.89 -3.86 -5.28
N LEU A 186 20.07 -3.85 -6.60
CA LEU A 186 21.31 -4.19 -7.26
C LEU A 186 21.88 -2.94 -7.96
N GLY A 187 22.63 -2.14 -7.22
CA GLY A 187 23.05 -0.81 -7.61
C GLY A 187 21.90 0.21 -7.51
N GLU A 188 21.98 1.31 -8.26
CA GLU A 188 21.05 2.44 -8.13
C GLU A 188 19.72 2.27 -8.90
N LYS A 189 19.65 1.30 -9.83
CA LYS A 189 18.55 1.24 -10.81
C LYS A 189 17.91 -0.13 -10.95
N ALA A 190 18.51 -1.17 -10.44
CA ALA A 190 17.97 -2.51 -10.52
C ALA A 190 17.48 -2.98 -9.15
N THR A 191 16.37 -3.70 -9.15
CA THR A 191 15.81 -4.38 -7.98
C THR A 191 15.67 -5.86 -8.32
N VAL A 192 15.99 -6.71 -7.39
CA VAL A 192 15.89 -8.17 -7.53
C VAL A 192 15.07 -8.72 -6.37
N PHE A 193 14.22 -9.69 -6.64
CA PHE A 193 13.52 -10.43 -5.60
C PHE A 193 13.61 -11.94 -5.83
N PHE A 194 13.47 -12.69 -4.76
CA PHE A 194 13.17 -14.11 -4.79
C PHE A 194 12.27 -14.45 -3.59
N GLY A 195 11.41 -15.46 -3.79
CA GLY A 195 10.41 -15.81 -2.79
C GLY A 195 9.79 -17.18 -3.04
N ASP A 196 8.81 -17.47 -2.24
CA ASP A 196 7.94 -18.63 -2.36
C ASP A 196 6.48 -18.19 -2.11
N SER A 197 5.54 -18.77 -2.85
CA SER A 197 4.12 -18.39 -2.81
C SER A 197 3.86 -16.92 -3.13
N MET A 198 4.67 -16.36 -4.01
CA MET A 198 4.56 -14.99 -4.53
C MET A 198 4.30 -15.04 -6.03
N ASP A 199 3.84 -13.93 -6.58
CA ASP A 199 3.64 -13.79 -8.01
C ASP A 199 4.97 -13.53 -8.74
N GLY A 200 5.18 -14.19 -9.86
CA GLY A 200 6.33 -13.93 -10.73
C GLY A 200 6.39 -12.49 -11.24
N SER A 201 5.26 -11.80 -11.24
CA SER A 201 5.11 -10.39 -11.62
C SER A 201 5.35 -9.38 -10.51
N THR A 202 5.79 -9.77 -9.33
CA THR A 202 5.97 -8.89 -8.14
C THR A 202 6.65 -7.55 -8.45
N LEU A 203 7.59 -7.50 -9.39
CA LEU A 203 8.28 -6.27 -9.78
C LEU A 203 7.76 -5.65 -11.09
N TYR A 204 6.60 -6.06 -11.58
CA TYR A 204 6.00 -5.45 -12.76
C TYR A 204 5.34 -4.11 -12.41
N SER A 205 5.36 -3.18 -13.37
CA SER A 205 4.73 -1.86 -13.26
C SER A 205 3.56 -1.79 -14.24
N THR A 206 2.54 -2.62 -14.03
CA THR A 206 1.36 -2.67 -14.89
C THR A 206 0.63 -1.33 -14.86
N ALA A 207 0.36 -0.78 -16.05
CA ALA A 207 -0.25 0.52 -16.20
C ALA A 207 -1.75 0.46 -15.92
N CYS A 208 -2.11 0.56 -14.65
CA CYS A 208 -3.49 0.59 -14.16
C CYS A 208 -3.61 1.50 -12.94
N THR A 209 -4.73 2.24 -12.84
CA THR A 209 -5.10 3.05 -11.68
C THR A 209 -6.43 2.60 -11.06
N TYR A 210 -7.07 1.59 -11.64
CA TYR A 210 -8.29 1.03 -11.10
C TYR A 210 -7.99 0.11 -9.91
N GLY A 211 -8.73 0.27 -8.83
CA GLY A 211 -8.64 -0.56 -7.62
C GLY A 211 -10.04 -1.01 -7.20
N GLY A 212 -10.63 -1.94 -7.97
CA GLY A 212 -11.94 -2.51 -7.69
C GLY A 212 -11.90 -3.55 -6.58
N PRO A 213 -13.05 -3.84 -5.96
CA PRO A 213 -13.15 -4.79 -4.86
C PRO A 213 -13.32 -6.25 -5.30
N THR A 214 -13.46 -6.55 -6.60
CA THR A 214 -13.75 -7.91 -7.09
C THR A 214 -12.57 -8.51 -7.84
N ASN A 215 -12.30 -9.79 -7.57
CA ASN A 215 -11.19 -10.56 -8.16
C ASN A 215 -11.18 -10.63 -9.68
N ALA A 216 -12.35 -10.54 -10.32
CA ALA A 216 -12.42 -10.68 -11.77
C ALA A 216 -12.05 -9.40 -12.53
N LEU A 217 -11.99 -8.25 -11.86
CA LEU A 217 -11.75 -6.95 -12.50
C LEU A 217 -10.57 -6.17 -11.90
N ASP A 218 -9.95 -6.66 -10.84
CA ASP A 218 -8.83 -5.98 -10.16
C ASP A 218 -7.49 -6.13 -10.91
N ASP A 219 -7.35 -7.13 -11.76
CA ASP A 219 -6.16 -7.38 -12.58
C ASP A 219 -6.00 -6.44 -13.79
N CYS A 220 -6.99 -5.55 -14.01
CA CYS A 220 -7.00 -4.61 -15.13
C CYS A 220 -6.88 -5.28 -16.51
N GLY A 221 -7.37 -6.51 -16.68
CA GLY A 221 -7.27 -7.25 -17.91
C GLY A 221 -5.89 -7.85 -18.19
N ASN A 222 -5.08 -8.03 -17.17
CA ASN A 222 -3.76 -8.68 -17.22
C ASN A 222 -3.84 -10.03 -16.47
N TYR A 223 -4.65 -10.94 -16.99
CA TYR A 223 -5.09 -12.14 -16.29
C TYR A 223 -3.99 -13.20 -16.13
N SER A 224 -3.38 -13.63 -17.23
CA SER A 224 -2.39 -14.72 -17.20
C SER A 224 -0.97 -14.25 -17.43
N SER A 225 -0.77 -13.16 -18.17
CA SER A 225 0.56 -12.60 -18.42
C SER A 225 1.18 -11.95 -17.16
N ALA A 226 0.36 -11.72 -16.13
CA ALA A 226 0.82 -11.26 -14.84
C ALA A 226 1.62 -12.30 -14.04
N LEU A 227 1.62 -13.57 -14.43
CA LEU A 227 2.26 -14.67 -13.69
C LEU A 227 1.82 -14.67 -12.20
N ALA A 228 0.52 -14.55 -11.99
CA ALA A 228 -0.10 -14.42 -10.67
C ALA A 228 -0.72 -15.74 -10.19
N ALA A 229 -0.02 -16.85 -10.35
CA ALA A 229 -0.48 -18.14 -9.82
C ALA A 229 -0.14 -18.30 -8.33
N GLY A 230 0.81 -17.52 -7.80
CA GLY A 230 1.14 -17.41 -6.39
C GLY A 230 1.54 -18.73 -5.71
N LYS A 231 2.12 -19.69 -6.48
CA LYS A 231 2.28 -21.05 -5.97
C LYS A 231 3.64 -21.63 -6.28
N GLY A 232 4.59 -21.30 -5.44
CA GLY A 232 5.89 -21.93 -5.50
C GLY A 232 7.04 -20.95 -5.54
N THR A 233 8.18 -21.42 -6.01
CA THR A 233 9.40 -20.62 -6.02
C THR A 233 9.34 -19.55 -7.09
N THR A 234 9.56 -18.31 -6.69
CA THR A 234 9.53 -17.15 -7.58
C THR A 234 10.84 -16.37 -7.51
N PHE A 235 11.21 -15.75 -8.61
CA PHE A 235 12.27 -14.76 -8.67
C PHE A 235 12.09 -13.81 -9.84
N GLY A 236 12.63 -12.61 -9.71
CA GLY A 236 12.58 -11.63 -10.78
C GLY A 236 13.51 -10.46 -10.56
N ALA A 237 13.55 -9.62 -11.56
CA ALA A 237 14.33 -8.38 -11.52
C ALA A 237 13.62 -7.28 -12.30
N SER A 238 13.77 -6.05 -11.84
CA SER A 238 13.34 -4.85 -12.55
C SER A 238 14.50 -3.88 -12.73
N TYR A 239 14.38 -3.02 -13.74
CA TYR A 239 15.34 -1.97 -14.03
C TYR A 239 14.63 -0.66 -14.35
N ASP A 240 15.00 0.39 -13.62
CA ASP A 240 14.52 1.76 -13.85
C ASP A 240 15.47 2.50 -14.82
N PHE A 241 14.99 2.76 -16.03
CA PHE A 241 15.72 3.56 -17.02
C PHE A 241 15.69 5.05 -16.71
N GLY A 242 14.82 5.48 -15.81
CA GLY A 242 14.49 6.86 -15.52
C GLY A 242 13.41 7.44 -16.43
N ASN A 243 12.94 8.63 -16.10
CA ASN A 243 11.89 9.35 -16.83
C ASN A 243 10.59 8.52 -16.99
N GLY A 244 10.26 7.66 -16.01
CA GLY A 244 9.05 6.85 -15.99
C GLY A 244 9.13 5.52 -16.75
N PHE A 245 10.25 5.18 -17.39
CA PHE A 245 10.43 3.91 -18.10
C PHE A 245 11.02 2.83 -17.20
N THR A 246 10.37 1.67 -17.16
CA THR A 246 10.82 0.49 -16.44
C THR A 246 10.76 -0.75 -17.33
N ALA A 247 11.60 -1.74 -17.03
CA ALA A 247 11.44 -3.09 -17.55
C ALA A 247 11.62 -4.09 -16.41
N ALA A 248 10.90 -5.19 -16.48
CA ALA A 248 11.00 -6.26 -15.49
C ALA A 248 10.93 -7.64 -16.16
N ILE A 249 11.51 -8.62 -15.49
CA ILE A 249 11.39 -10.04 -15.82
C ILE A 249 10.97 -10.80 -14.56
N GLY A 250 10.24 -11.89 -14.74
CA GLY A 250 9.76 -12.73 -13.65
C GLY A 250 9.71 -14.19 -14.03
N TYR A 251 9.82 -15.01 -13.02
CA TYR A 251 9.68 -16.45 -13.07
C TYR A 251 8.84 -16.92 -11.88
N GLU A 252 8.02 -17.92 -12.14
CA GLU A 252 7.26 -18.64 -11.13
C GLU A 252 7.27 -20.12 -11.49
N GLY A 253 7.57 -20.98 -10.51
CA GLY A 253 7.58 -22.42 -10.73
C GLY A 253 7.15 -23.18 -9.49
N GLN A 254 6.40 -24.26 -9.65
CA GLN A 254 5.84 -25.00 -8.53
C GLN A 254 6.91 -25.69 -7.65
N GLY A 255 8.12 -25.88 -8.13
CA GLY A 255 9.29 -26.24 -7.34
C GLY A 255 9.18 -27.50 -6.50
N ASN A 256 8.11 -28.29 -6.71
CA ASN A 256 7.94 -29.49 -5.91
C ASN A 256 9.07 -30.51 -6.21
N SER A 257 9.40 -31.31 -5.22
CA SER A 257 10.55 -32.22 -5.26
C SER A 257 10.45 -33.31 -6.34
N SER A 258 9.28 -33.53 -6.95
CA SER A 258 9.07 -34.55 -7.98
C SER A 258 9.29 -34.02 -9.40
N SER A 259 9.02 -32.73 -9.64
CA SER A 259 9.14 -32.11 -10.96
C SER A 259 10.37 -31.24 -11.09
N GLY A 260 10.74 -30.51 -10.04
CA GLY A 260 11.86 -29.55 -10.02
C GLY A 260 11.50 -28.25 -10.73
N LEU A 261 12.39 -27.26 -10.67
CA LEU A 261 12.28 -25.98 -11.35
C LEU A 261 12.88 -26.10 -12.75
N MET A 262 12.27 -25.41 -13.72
CA MET A 262 12.76 -25.30 -15.11
C MET A 262 12.96 -26.68 -15.77
N THR A 263 12.02 -27.57 -15.59
CA THR A 263 12.04 -28.93 -16.16
C THR A 263 10.83 -29.18 -17.04
N LEU A 264 10.96 -30.07 -18.03
CA LEU A 264 9.85 -30.47 -18.91
C LEU A 264 8.65 -31.08 -18.17
N GLN A 265 8.80 -31.44 -16.91
CA GLN A 265 7.75 -32.02 -16.06
C GLN A 265 7.22 -31.00 -15.04
N GLY A 266 7.87 -29.85 -14.93
CA GLY A 266 7.45 -28.74 -14.08
C GLY A 266 6.26 -27.98 -14.70
N GLU A 267 5.61 -27.21 -13.87
CA GLU A 267 4.71 -26.14 -14.31
C GLU A 267 5.46 -24.85 -14.03
N ASP A 268 6.05 -24.29 -15.08
CA ASP A 268 6.92 -23.13 -15.00
C ASP A 268 6.29 -21.96 -15.78
N ALA A 269 6.39 -20.76 -15.25
CA ALA A 269 5.94 -19.54 -15.90
C ALA A 269 7.10 -18.53 -15.99
N TYR A 270 7.24 -17.94 -17.16
CA TYR A 270 8.27 -16.96 -17.48
C TYR A 270 7.61 -15.71 -18.04
N GLY A 271 8.06 -14.54 -17.64
CA GLY A 271 7.49 -13.33 -18.18
C GLY A 271 8.42 -12.14 -18.17
N GLY A 272 7.96 -11.11 -18.85
CA GLY A 272 8.63 -9.82 -18.88
C GLY A 272 7.67 -8.69 -19.23
N GLN A 273 7.98 -7.52 -18.74
CA GLN A 273 7.18 -6.32 -18.95
C GLN A 273 8.09 -5.14 -19.29
N ILE A 274 7.60 -4.27 -20.15
CA ILE A 274 8.11 -2.91 -20.34
C ILE A 274 6.97 -1.96 -20.06
N ALA A 275 7.22 -0.96 -19.21
CA ALA A 275 6.23 0.01 -18.83
C ALA A 275 6.76 1.46 -18.89
N TYR A 276 5.84 2.35 -19.12
CA TYR A 276 6.01 3.79 -18.93
C TYR A 276 4.91 4.30 -18.02
N SER A 277 5.28 5.04 -16.98
CA SER A 277 4.35 5.62 -16.02
C SER A 277 4.65 7.10 -15.81
N SER A 278 3.61 7.91 -15.75
CA SER A 278 3.63 9.32 -15.36
C SER A 278 2.36 9.64 -14.56
N ASP A 279 2.29 10.81 -13.94
CA ASP A 279 1.10 11.23 -13.18
C ASP A 279 -0.15 11.31 -14.09
N LEU A 280 0.01 11.64 -15.37
CA LEU A 280 -1.09 11.84 -16.29
C LEU A 280 -1.52 10.56 -17.04
N TYR A 281 -0.58 9.72 -17.44
CA TYR A 281 -0.85 8.49 -18.20
C TYR A 281 0.27 7.47 -18.06
N GLY A 282 -0.09 6.22 -18.25
CA GLY A 282 0.86 5.12 -18.33
C GLY A 282 0.46 4.11 -19.39
N ILE A 283 1.43 3.32 -19.81
CA ILE A 283 1.25 2.20 -20.73
C ILE A 283 2.22 1.08 -20.36
N SER A 284 1.76 -0.17 -20.41
CA SER A 284 2.62 -1.34 -20.22
C SER A 284 2.30 -2.42 -21.23
N LEU A 285 3.36 -3.12 -21.66
CA LEU A 285 3.28 -4.31 -22.49
C LEU A 285 3.91 -5.47 -21.71
N THR A 286 3.12 -6.48 -21.44
CA THR A 286 3.51 -7.68 -20.68
C THR A 286 3.48 -8.90 -21.60
N TYR A 287 4.44 -9.79 -21.46
CA TYR A 287 4.49 -11.09 -22.13
C TYR A 287 4.72 -12.18 -21.08
N GLY A 288 3.93 -13.23 -21.14
CA GLY A 288 4.06 -14.42 -20.31
C GLY A 288 4.09 -15.69 -21.16
N LEU A 289 4.88 -16.66 -20.73
CA LEU A 289 4.88 -18.03 -21.21
C LEU A 289 4.62 -18.94 -20.02
N ILE A 290 3.59 -19.75 -20.09
CA ILE A 290 3.23 -20.71 -19.05
C ILE A 290 3.32 -22.12 -19.64
N GLU A 291 4.18 -22.95 -19.04
CA GLU A 291 4.38 -24.34 -19.41
C GLU A 291 3.53 -25.21 -18.48
N VAL A 292 2.67 -26.06 -19.07
CA VAL A 292 1.88 -27.03 -18.33
C VAL A 292 2.12 -28.42 -18.94
N GLY A 293 3.07 -29.13 -18.40
CA GLY A 293 3.50 -30.44 -18.91
C GLY A 293 4.17 -30.34 -20.27
N ALA A 294 3.53 -30.86 -21.34
CA ALA A 294 4.04 -30.79 -22.70
C ALA A 294 3.41 -29.66 -23.53
N SER A 295 2.71 -28.75 -22.91
CA SER A 295 1.95 -27.70 -23.56
C SER A 295 2.41 -26.34 -23.11
N ASP A 296 2.58 -25.42 -24.06
CA ASP A 296 2.97 -24.05 -23.81
C ASP A 296 1.78 -23.13 -24.13
N THR A 297 1.50 -22.20 -23.22
CA THR A 297 0.54 -21.13 -23.45
C THR A 297 1.24 -19.79 -23.37
N THR A 298 1.12 -18.99 -24.41
CA THR A 298 1.68 -17.65 -24.47
C THR A 298 0.59 -16.62 -24.22
N HIS A 299 0.93 -15.58 -23.46
CA HIS A 299 0.04 -14.50 -23.07
C HIS A 299 0.70 -13.17 -23.36
N THR A 300 -0.05 -12.24 -23.92
CA THR A 300 0.45 -10.87 -24.14
C THR A 300 -0.63 -9.90 -23.72
N ALA A 301 -0.30 -8.97 -22.82
CA ALA A 301 -1.22 -7.95 -22.37
C ALA A 301 -0.72 -6.54 -22.68
N LEU A 302 -1.65 -5.67 -23.04
CA LEU A 302 -1.45 -4.25 -23.22
C LEU A 302 -2.38 -3.52 -22.24
N ASN A 303 -1.79 -2.79 -21.30
CA ASN A 303 -2.52 -2.01 -20.32
C ASN A 303 -2.21 -0.52 -20.48
N GLY A 304 -3.14 0.32 -20.10
CA GLY A 304 -2.94 1.76 -20.08
C GLY A 304 -3.91 2.48 -19.16
N TYR A 305 -3.46 3.59 -18.62
CA TYR A 305 -4.31 4.49 -17.88
C TYR A 305 -4.15 5.94 -18.33
N PHE A 306 -5.19 6.71 -18.07
CA PHE A 306 -5.21 8.16 -18.18
C PHE A 306 -5.82 8.76 -16.92
N SER A 307 -5.03 9.55 -16.19
CA SER A 307 -5.39 10.14 -14.89
C SER A 307 -5.21 11.67 -14.97
N PRO A 308 -6.20 12.40 -15.50
CA PRO A 308 -6.11 13.85 -15.63
C PRO A 308 -6.23 14.54 -14.27
N GLU A 309 -5.58 15.70 -14.14
CA GLU A 309 -5.74 16.55 -12.96
C GLU A 309 -7.17 17.10 -12.82
N GLY A 310 -7.62 17.31 -11.57
CA GLY A 310 -8.92 17.88 -11.22
C GLY A 310 -10.03 16.86 -11.10
N ASN A 311 -11.30 17.27 -11.27
CA ASN A 311 -12.48 16.45 -11.00
C ASN A 311 -12.85 15.47 -12.15
N PHE A 312 -11.90 15.12 -12.99
CA PHE A 312 -12.14 14.13 -14.05
C PHE A 312 -11.77 12.73 -13.54
N PRO A 313 -12.47 11.68 -13.99
CA PRO A 313 -12.10 10.32 -13.60
C PRO A 313 -10.76 9.91 -14.18
N SER A 314 -10.05 9.07 -13.47
CA SER A 314 -9.03 8.24 -14.08
C SER A 314 -9.71 7.09 -14.84
N ILE A 315 -9.11 6.70 -15.96
CA ILE A 315 -9.60 5.63 -16.83
C ILE A 315 -8.48 4.63 -17.01
N SER A 316 -8.76 3.37 -16.75
CA SER A 316 -7.84 2.26 -17.01
C SER A 316 -8.43 1.31 -18.04
N VAL A 317 -7.59 0.81 -18.92
CA VAL A 317 -7.97 -0.18 -19.94
C VAL A 317 -6.91 -1.27 -20.02
N GLY A 318 -7.35 -2.49 -20.30
CA GLY A 318 -6.47 -3.62 -20.52
C GLY A 318 -7.02 -4.59 -21.56
N TYR A 319 -6.12 -5.20 -22.28
CA TYR A 319 -6.43 -6.26 -23.23
C TYR A 319 -5.31 -7.28 -23.25
N GLU A 320 -5.66 -8.53 -22.96
CA GLU A 320 -4.77 -9.69 -23.06
C GLU A 320 -5.24 -10.62 -24.19
N TRP A 321 -4.32 -11.13 -24.96
CA TRP A 321 -4.55 -12.23 -25.91
C TRP A 321 -3.57 -13.35 -25.61
N SER A 322 -4.07 -14.55 -25.76
CA SER A 322 -3.34 -15.78 -25.43
C SER A 322 -3.42 -16.79 -26.57
N ASN A 323 -2.41 -17.65 -26.63
CA ASN A 323 -2.37 -18.76 -27.58
C ASN A 323 -1.90 -20.03 -26.85
N ASP A 324 -2.64 -21.14 -27.03
CA ASP A 324 -2.39 -22.43 -26.38
C ASP A 324 -2.03 -23.46 -27.47
N ASP A 325 -0.74 -23.74 -27.58
CA ASP A 325 -0.19 -24.65 -28.62
C ASP A 325 -0.71 -26.10 -28.55
N SER A 326 -1.35 -26.48 -27.44
CA SER A 326 -1.95 -27.82 -27.28
C SER A 326 -3.29 -27.96 -27.94
N LYS A 327 -3.93 -26.85 -28.32
CA LYS A 327 -5.28 -26.82 -28.87
C LYS A 327 -5.28 -26.72 -30.40
N PRO A 328 -6.36 -27.15 -31.06
CA PRO A 328 -6.54 -26.92 -32.50
C PRO A 328 -6.61 -25.43 -32.82
N ALA A 329 -6.09 -24.99 -33.97
CA ALA A 329 -6.09 -23.60 -34.43
C ALA A 329 -7.48 -22.93 -34.51
N SER A 330 -8.55 -23.62 -34.27
CA SER A 330 -9.90 -23.05 -34.13
C SER A 330 -10.31 -22.67 -32.72
N SER A 331 -9.48 -22.98 -31.72
CA SER A 331 -9.75 -22.79 -30.31
C SER A 331 -8.47 -22.62 -29.48
N ASP A 332 -7.34 -22.32 -30.13
CA ASP A 332 -6.05 -22.08 -29.49
C ASP A 332 -5.92 -20.65 -28.94
N GLY A 333 -6.66 -19.69 -29.50
CA GLY A 333 -6.69 -18.32 -29.05
C GLY A 333 -7.68 -18.06 -27.92
N SER A 334 -7.34 -17.14 -27.03
CA SER A 334 -8.29 -16.55 -26.08
C SER A 334 -7.98 -15.05 -25.88
N SER A 335 -8.99 -14.31 -25.43
CA SER A 335 -8.84 -12.88 -25.13
C SER A 335 -9.52 -12.50 -23.83
N HIS A 336 -8.95 -11.52 -23.16
CA HIS A 336 -9.47 -10.93 -21.94
C HIS A 336 -9.38 -9.41 -22.04
N TYR A 337 -10.40 -8.67 -21.61
CA TYR A 337 -10.38 -7.23 -21.67
C TYR A 337 -11.06 -6.59 -20.48
N PHE A 338 -10.64 -5.37 -20.21
CA PHE A 338 -11.04 -4.59 -19.05
C PHE A 338 -11.15 -3.11 -19.40
N VAL A 339 -12.14 -2.43 -18.82
CA VAL A 339 -12.27 -0.97 -18.79
C VAL A 339 -12.79 -0.55 -17.43
N GLY A 340 -12.05 0.29 -16.73
CA GLY A 340 -12.43 0.82 -15.43
C GLY A 340 -12.32 2.34 -15.35
N VAL A 341 -13.15 2.95 -14.51
CA VAL A 341 -13.13 4.37 -14.21
C VAL A 341 -13.14 4.60 -12.71
N MET A 342 -12.35 5.56 -12.24
CA MET A 342 -12.30 5.96 -10.83
C MET A 342 -12.49 7.46 -10.71
N PHE A 343 -13.34 7.88 -9.78
CA PHE A 343 -13.57 9.27 -9.39
C PHE A 343 -13.12 9.42 -7.93
N ASP A 344 -11.96 10.01 -7.70
CA ASP A 344 -11.32 10.06 -6.38
C ASP A 344 -12.00 11.01 -5.39
N GLU A 345 -12.72 12.01 -5.84
CA GLU A 345 -13.33 13.03 -4.97
C GLU A 345 -14.85 13.12 -5.16
N VAL A 346 -15.56 12.02 -4.92
CA VAL A 346 -17.03 12.03 -4.87
C VAL A 346 -17.49 12.22 -3.42
N GLY A 347 -17.67 13.46 -3.02
CA GLY A 347 -17.95 13.81 -1.63
C GLY A 347 -16.70 13.62 -0.76
N GLN A 348 -16.72 12.64 0.14
CA GLN A 348 -15.59 12.28 1.01
C GLN A 348 -14.95 10.94 0.61
N GLY A 349 -15.40 10.34 -0.45
CA GLY A 349 -14.97 9.01 -0.87
C GLY A 349 -14.68 8.92 -2.36
N THR A 350 -14.35 7.69 -2.80
CA THR A 350 -14.01 7.34 -4.17
C THR A 350 -15.12 6.49 -4.76
N PHE A 351 -15.58 6.84 -5.96
CA PHE A 351 -16.50 6.02 -6.74
C PHE A 351 -15.75 5.32 -7.86
N GLY A 352 -15.94 4.01 -7.99
CA GLY A 352 -15.38 3.20 -9.07
C GLY A 352 -16.47 2.44 -9.81
N ALA A 353 -16.24 2.23 -11.10
CA ALA A 353 -17.04 1.33 -11.93
C ALA A 353 -16.18 0.70 -13.01
N ALA A 354 -16.41 -0.58 -13.30
CA ALA A 354 -15.67 -1.31 -14.32
C ALA A 354 -16.55 -2.32 -15.05
N LEU A 355 -16.05 -2.72 -16.21
CA LEU A 355 -16.54 -3.85 -16.98
C LEU A 355 -15.36 -4.58 -17.63
N GLY A 356 -15.52 -5.87 -17.81
CA GLY A 356 -14.54 -6.71 -18.50
C GLY A 356 -15.07 -8.11 -18.70
N THR A 357 -14.28 -8.94 -19.33
CA THR A 357 -14.57 -10.38 -19.35
C THR A 357 -14.24 -10.98 -17.99
N LYS A 358 -15.05 -11.87 -17.48
CA LYS A 358 -14.85 -12.56 -16.19
C LYS A 358 -13.58 -13.42 -16.18
N THR A 359 -13.32 -14.07 -17.29
CA THR A 359 -12.15 -14.91 -17.55
C THR A 359 -11.81 -14.79 -19.03
N PRO A 360 -10.61 -15.18 -19.47
CA PRO A 360 -10.27 -15.19 -20.88
C PRO A 360 -11.28 -16.01 -21.71
N THR A 361 -11.84 -15.38 -22.74
CA THR A 361 -12.80 -16.00 -23.64
C THR A 361 -12.07 -16.72 -24.76
N VAL A 362 -12.29 -18.01 -24.91
CA VAL A 362 -11.73 -18.81 -26.00
C VAL A 362 -12.32 -18.35 -27.33
N GLU A 363 -11.51 -18.35 -28.37
CA GLU A 363 -11.93 -17.97 -29.73
C GLU A 363 -13.19 -18.72 -30.20
N ASN A 364 -14.11 -18.01 -30.81
CA ASN A 364 -15.43 -18.48 -31.25
C ASN A 364 -16.43 -18.88 -30.14
N MET A 365 -16.15 -18.51 -28.89
CA MET A 365 -17.09 -18.58 -27.77
C MET A 365 -17.68 -17.22 -27.48
N ASP A 366 -18.83 -17.18 -26.83
CA ASP A 366 -19.44 -15.94 -26.36
C ASP A 366 -18.71 -15.41 -25.11
N ASP A 367 -18.45 -14.12 -25.08
CA ASP A 367 -17.87 -13.46 -23.91
C ASP A 367 -18.78 -13.61 -22.68
N GLN A 368 -18.17 -13.84 -21.53
CA GLN A 368 -18.83 -13.75 -20.23
C GLN A 368 -18.40 -12.46 -19.56
N MET A 369 -19.29 -11.50 -19.54
CA MET A 369 -19.01 -10.17 -19.01
C MET A 369 -19.21 -10.12 -17.50
N MET A 370 -18.42 -9.28 -16.88
CA MET A 370 -18.64 -8.80 -15.52
C MET A 370 -18.70 -7.28 -15.49
N TYR A 371 -19.58 -6.79 -14.65
CA TYR A 371 -19.80 -5.36 -14.41
C TYR A 371 -19.79 -5.13 -12.93
N GLU A 372 -19.06 -4.11 -12.46
CA GLU A 372 -19.10 -3.72 -11.06
C GLU A 372 -19.23 -2.20 -10.88
N ALA A 373 -19.77 -1.80 -9.74
CA ALA A 373 -19.73 -0.42 -9.27
C ALA A 373 -19.66 -0.41 -7.74
N PHE A 374 -18.84 0.48 -7.20
CA PHE A 374 -18.65 0.61 -5.76
C PHE A 374 -18.42 2.06 -5.35
N TYR A 375 -18.58 2.31 -4.06
CA TYR A 375 -18.25 3.58 -3.45
C TYR A 375 -17.47 3.35 -2.15
N SER A 376 -16.20 3.71 -2.12
CA SER A 376 -15.35 3.60 -0.94
C SER A 376 -15.43 4.86 -0.10
N TYR A 377 -15.97 4.75 1.10
CA TYR A 377 -16.15 5.85 2.04
C TYR A 377 -15.23 5.68 3.25
N PRO A 378 -14.16 6.51 3.39
CA PRO A 378 -13.32 6.50 4.58
C PRO A 378 -14.08 7.12 5.77
N ILE A 379 -14.22 6.37 6.85
CA ILE A 379 -14.73 6.88 8.14
C ILE A 379 -13.61 7.61 8.88
N ASN A 380 -12.41 7.04 8.84
CA ASN A 380 -11.17 7.60 9.37
C ASN A 380 -9.98 6.91 8.68
N ASP A 381 -8.76 7.22 9.12
CA ASP A 381 -7.51 6.71 8.51
C ASP A 381 -7.37 5.17 8.57
N GLY A 382 -8.07 4.50 9.47
CA GLY A 382 -8.00 3.04 9.62
C GLY A 382 -9.30 2.30 9.28
N ILE A 383 -10.38 2.99 8.87
CA ILE A 383 -11.68 2.35 8.61
C ILE A 383 -12.31 2.89 7.33
N THR A 384 -12.58 1.98 6.38
CA THR A 384 -13.30 2.29 5.13
C THR A 384 -14.52 1.38 4.99
N ILE A 385 -15.63 1.93 4.52
CA ILE A 385 -16.84 1.18 4.18
C ILE A 385 -17.11 1.29 2.69
N THR A 386 -17.27 0.14 2.02
CA THR A 386 -17.42 0.04 0.58
C THR A 386 -18.69 -0.75 0.23
N PRO A 387 -19.86 -0.09 0.05
CA PRO A 387 -20.98 -0.69 -0.65
C PRO A 387 -20.60 -0.95 -2.11
N LEU A 388 -20.95 -2.11 -2.61
CA LEU A 388 -20.68 -2.54 -3.98
C LEU A 388 -21.79 -3.40 -4.55
N VAL A 389 -21.89 -3.38 -5.87
CA VAL A 389 -22.77 -4.23 -6.67
C VAL A 389 -21.98 -4.76 -7.86
N TYR A 390 -22.17 -6.03 -8.16
CA TYR A 390 -21.70 -6.58 -9.43
C TYR A 390 -22.77 -7.44 -10.13
N VAL A 391 -22.61 -7.58 -11.44
CA VAL A 391 -23.33 -8.51 -12.28
C VAL A 391 -22.33 -9.31 -13.09
N LYS A 392 -22.41 -10.64 -13.02
CA LYS A 392 -21.54 -11.56 -13.70
C LYS A 392 -22.37 -12.47 -14.60
N GLU A 393 -22.06 -12.50 -15.89
CA GLU A 393 -22.72 -13.36 -16.85
C GLU A 393 -22.32 -14.84 -16.66
N VAL A 394 -23.28 -15.75 -16.81
CA VAL A 394 -23.09 -17.19 -16.67
C VAL A 394 -23.59 -17.88 -17.92
N THR A 395 -22.73 -18.65 -18.60
CA THR A 395 -23.11 -19.37 -19.83
C THR A 395 -24.21 -20.36 -19.54
N GLY A 396 -25.36 -20.18 -20.19
CA GLY A 396 -26.49 -21.13 -20.14
C GLY A 396 -27.27 -21.11 -18.81
N GLY A 397 -27.05 -20.12 -17.97
CA GLY A 397 -27.73 -19.89 -16.69
C GLY A 397 -28.24 -18.46 -16.54
N ASP A 398 -28.82 -18.15 -15.38
CA ASP A 398 -29.17 -16.81 -15.00
C ASP A 398 -27.89 -16.05 -14.57
N ASN A 399 -27.83 -14.75 -14.84
CA ASN A 399 -26.72 -13.92 -14.42
C ASN A 399 -26.62 -13.87 -12.89
N GLU A 400 -25.41 -13.93 -12.40
CA GLU A 400 -25.11 -13.73 -10.98
C GLU A 400 -25.13 -12.24 -10.66
N THR A 401 -25.96 -11.83 -9.72
CA THR A 401 -26.05 -10.45 -9.26
C THR A 401 -25.78 -10.39 -7.77
N ALA A 402 -24.89 -9.52 -7.34
CA ALA A 402 -24.57 -9.36 -5.94
C ALA A 402 -24.74 -7.92 -5.46
N LEU A 403 -25.14 -7.79 -4.19
CA LEU A 403 -25.15 -6.54 -3.46
C LEU A 403 -24.47 -6.80 -2.11
N MET A 404 -23.41 -6.04 -1.82
CA MET A 404 -22.55 -6.27 -0.67
C MET A 404 -22.12 -4.95 -0.02
N VAL A 405 -21.71 -5.06 1.23
CA VAL A 405 -20.98 -4.00 1.93
C VAL A 405 -19.72 -4.61 2.53
N LYS A 406 -18.57 -4.10 2.12
CA LYS A 406 -17.27 -4.44 2.69
C LYS A 406 -16.85 -3.35 3.68
N SER A 407 -16.35 -3.75 4.85
CA SER A 407 -15.76 -2.88 5.86
C SER A 407 -14.30 -3.28 6.03
N SER A 408 -13.39 -2.39 5.69
CA SER A 408 -11.95 -2.60 5.76
C SER A 408 -11.38 -1.89 6.97
N PHE A 409 -10.55 -2.59 7.73
CA PHE A 409 -9.84 -2.10 8.91
C PHE A 409 -8.34 -2.30 8.69
N SER A 410 -7.53 -1.24 8.85
CA SER A 410 -6.07 -1.28 8.72
C SER A 410 -5.40 -0.56 9.90
N PHE A 411 -4.32 -1.14 10.46
CA PHE A 411 -3.58 -0.62 11.61
C PHE A 411 -2.18 -1.25 11.74
#